data_baa34f566224f11366d5906da34cd225
#
_entry.id   baa34f566224f11366d5906da34cd225
#
_cell.length_a   1.000
_cell.length_b   1.000
_cell.length_c   1.000
_cell.angle_alpha   90.00
_cell.angle_beta   90.00
_cell.angle_gamma   90.00
#
_symmetry.space_group_name_H-M   'P 1'
#
loop_
_entity.id
_entity.type
_entity.pdbx_description
1 polymer ?
#
loop_
_entity_poly.entity_id
_entity_poly.type
_entity_poly.pdbx_seq_one_letter_code
_entity_poly.pdbx_strand_id
1 'polypeptide(L)'
;MYKRALISTGLLLVVSSAIAQQVTPQGVKTLSPAGAIKPTGTWNLATRAGDFLFVAGMRGIDPQTNTLVEGDEARVRQAFLNMRLIAQSEGATLNDTVRLVVFVTDMFRFRPIVNKVQAELWGRAPYPPR
;
A
#
# COMPACT_ATOMS: atom_id res chain seq x y z
N MET A 1 -64.49 -0.41 8.08
CA MET A 1 -63.40 0.17 8.91
C MET A 1 -62.08 -0.46 8.47
N TYR A 2 -61.33 0.21 7.56
CA TYR A 2 -60.00 -0.27 7.13
C TYR A 2 -58.93 0.48 7.91
N LYS A 3 -58.15 -0.26 8.72
CA LYS A 3 -56.97 0.26 9.40
C LYS A 3 -55.77 0.26 8.42
N ARG A 4 -55.31 1.46 8.03
CA ARG A 4 -54.05 1.62 7.28
C ARG A 4 -52.87 1.49 8.23
N ALA A 5 -52.02 0.49 8.01
CA ALA A 5 -50.74 0.37 8.67
C ALA A 5 -49.72 1.28 7.99
N LEU A 6 -49.16 2.21 8.75
CA LEU A 6 -48.02 3.06 8.33
C LEU A 6 -46.75 2.24 8.47
N ILE A 7 -46.12 1.88 7.35
CA ILE A 7 -44.78 1.29 7.33
C ILE A 7 -43.80 2.44 7.36
N SER A 8 -43.18 2.64 8.50
CA SER A 8 -42.04 3.58 8.65
C SER A 8 -40.79 2.95 8.07
N THR A 9 -40.38 3.43 6.92
CA THR A 9 -39.09 3.02 6.31
C THR A 9 -37.96 3.81 6.98
N GLY A 10 -37.32 3.21 7.97
CA GLY A 10 -36.13 3.78 8.58
C GLY A 10 -34.96 3.75 7.61
N LEU A 11 -34.53 4.92 7.16
CA LEU A 11 -33.31 5.11 6.37
C LEU A 11 -32.09 4.94 7.28
N LEU A 12 -31.42 3.79 7.19
CA LEU A 12 -30.15 3.56 7.90
C LEU A 12 -29.06 4.37 7.19
N LEU A 13 -28.67 5.49 7.77
CA LEU A 13 -27.48 6.25 7.37
C LEU A 13 -26.25 5.46 7.81
N VAL A 14 -25.63 4.75 6.88
CA VAL A 14 -24.29 4.18 7.08
C VAL A 14 -23.29 5.35 7.00
N VAL A 15 -22.90 5.87 8.15
CA VAL A 15 -21.79 6.82 8.23
C VAL A 15 -20.50 6.04 8.04
N SER A 16 -20.03 5.97 6.79
CA SER A 16 -18.68 5.52 6.49
C SER A 16 -17.71 6.56 7.03
N SER A 17 -17.03 6.26 8.15
CA SER A 17 -15.93 7.07 8.66
C SER A 17 -14.75 6.93 7.69
N ALA A 18 -14.73 7.72 6.63
CA ALA A 18 -13.53 7.94 5.85
C ALA A 18 -12.49 8.56 6.80
N ILE A 19 -11.39 7.87 7.05
CA ILE A 19 -10.24 8.44 7.75
C ILE A 19 -9.80 9.61 6.89
N ALA A 20 -10.04 10.83 7.38
CA ALA A 20 -9.70 12.04 6.65
C ALA A 20 -8.19 12.04 6.40
N GLN A 21 -7.79 12.08 5.13
CA GLN A 21 -6.39 12.20 4.76
C GLN A 21 -5.86 13.51 5.33
N GLN A 22 -4.86 13.40 6.21
CA GLN A 22 -4.25 14.58 6.79
C GLN A 22 -3.34 15.25 5.77
N VAL A 23 -3.62 16.51 5.47
CA VAL A 23 -2.81 17.35 4.60
C VAL A 23 -2.19 18.46 5.44
N THR A 24 -0.86 18.62 5.37
CA THR A 24 -0.17 19.71 6.06
C THR A 24 -0.39 21.03 5.33
N PRO A 25 -0.13 22.21 5.99
CA PRO A 25 -0.20 23.52 5.33
C PRO A 25 0.69 23.61 4.07
N GLN A 26 1.76 22.82 3.96
CA GLN A 26 2.66 22.75 2.82
C GLN A 26 2.19 21.76 1.74
N GLY A 27 0.98 21.22 1.86
CA GLY A 27 0.41 20.31 0.87
C GLY A 27 0.92 18.87 0.93
N VAL A 28 1.61 18.47 2.02
CA VAL A 28 2.02 17.07 2.20
C VAL A 28 0.83 16.24 2.68
N LYS A 29 0.43 15.27 1.88
CA LYS A 29 -0.69 14.38 2.13
C LYS A 29 -0.20 13.03 2.66
N THR A 30 -0.67 12.64 3.84
CA THR A 30 -0.40 11.32 4.43
C THR A 30 -1.37 10.27 3.87
N LEU A 31 -0.87 9.08 3.55
CA LEU A 31 -1.64 8.03 2.89
C LEU A 31 -1.75 6.77 3.76
N SER A 32 -2.96 6.24 3.82
CA SER A 32 -3.28 4.93 4.40
C SER A 32 -4.39 4.29 3.55
N PRO A 33 -4.07 3.79 2.34
CA PRO A 33 -5.08 3.29 1.42
C PRO A 33 -5.78 2.04 1.96
N ALA A 34 -7.05 1.89 1.56
CA ALA A 34 -7.83 0.70 1.89
C ALA A 34 -7.16 -0.57 1.35
N GLY A 35 -7.23 -1.66 2.10
CA GLY A 35 -6.62 -2.92 1.73
C GLY A 35 -5.10 -3.00 1.91
N ALA A 36 -4.45 -1.93 2.37
CA ALA A 36 -3.04 -1.95 2.71
C ALA A 36 -2.80 -2.55 4.12
N ILE A 37 -1.54 -2.87 4.40
CA ILE A 37 -1.10 -3.31 5.73
C ILE A 37 -1.39 -2.23 6.77
N LYS A 38 -1.54 -2.63 8.02
CA LYS A 38 -1.67 -1.70 9.16
C LYS A 38 -0.28 -1.35 9.70
N PRO A 39 0.05 -0.07 9.90
CA PRO A 39 1.27 0.32 10.59
C PRO A 39 1.35 -0.31 11.98
N THR A 40 2.52 -0.79 12.35
CA THR A 40 2.79 -1.43 13.65
C THR A 40 3.42 -0.47 14.67
N GLY A 41 3.41 0.83 14.38
CA GLY A 41 4.00 1.87 15.22
C GLY A 41 3.59 3.26 14.75
N THR A 42 4.34 4.27 15.17
CA THR A 42 4.09 5.70 14.89
C THR A 42 4.60 6.12 13.50
N TRP A 43 4.12 5.49 12.45
CA TRP A 43 4.50 5.76 11.06
C TRP A 43 3.30 5.57 10.12
N ASN A 44 3.38 6.15 8.93
CA ASN A 44 2.36 6.01 7.89
C ASN A 44 2.92 5.25 6.69
N LEU A 45 2.04 4.74 5.83
CA LEU A 45 2.43 3.90 4.70
C LEU A 45 3.11 4.68 3.59
N ALA A 46 2.70 5.94 3.39
CA ALA A 46 3.31 6.82 2.40
C ALA A 46 2.92 8.28 2.67
N THR A 47 3.63 9.18 1.98
CA THR A 47 3.26 10.59 1.85
C THR A 47 3.37 11.02 0.40
N ARG A 48 2.45 11.88 -0.04
CA ARG A 48 2.53 12.58 -1.31
C ARG A 48 2.91 14.02 -1.07
N ALA A 49 3.93 14.49 -1.79
CA ALA A 49 4.37 15.88 -1.80
C ALA A 49 4.54 16.33 -3.25
N GLY A 50 3.66 17.19 -3.73
CA GLY A 50 3.58 17.56 -5.16
C GLY A 50 3.37 16.33 -6.03
N ASP A 51 4.26 16.16 -7.01
CA ASP A 51 4.20 15.02 -7.96
C ASP A 51 4.91 13.75 -7.45
N PHE A 52 5.51 13.80 -6.26
CA PHE A 52 6.23 12.67 -5.71
C PHE A 52 5.44 11.93 -4.65
N LEU A 53 5.54 10.59 -4.73
CA LEU A 53 5.02 9.67 -3.74
C LEU A 53 6.19 9.00 -3.01
N PHE A 54 6.27 9.18 -1.71
CA PHE A 54 7.26 8.57 -0.84
C PHE A 54 6.63 7.42 -0.08
N VAL A 55 6.95 6.19 -0.47
CA VAL A 55 6.45 4.98 0.17
C VAL A 55 7.39 4.59 1.30
N ALA A 56 6.84 4.30 2.46
CA ALA A 56 7.61 3.83 3.62
C ALA A 56 8.24 2.46 3.34
N GLY A 57 9.14 2.01 4.21
CA GLY A 57 9.76 0.70 4.10
C GLY A 57 8.74 -0.42 4.17
N MET A 58 8.48 -1.07 3.04
CA MET A 58 7.55 -2.19 2.96
C MET A 58 8.24 -3.51 3.26
N ARG A 59 7.62 -4.29 4.12
CA ARG A 59 8.00 -5.68 4.40
C ARG A 59 7.01 -6.63 3.73
N GLY A 60 7.36 -7.90 3.66
CA GLY A 60 6.46 -8.95 3.14
C GLY A 60 5.35 -9.30 4.14
N ILE A 61 4.53 -8.34 4.47
CA ILE A 61 3.36 -8.50 5.35
C ILE A 61 2.13 -8.68 4.48
N ASP A 62 1.36 -9.72 4.75
CA ASP A 62 0.05 -9.94 4.15
C ASP A 62 -0.95 -8.90 4.69
N PRO A 63 -1.60 -8.10 3.82
CA PRO A 63 -2.55 -7.09 4.25
C PRO A 63 -3.80 -7.64 4.96
N GLN A 64 -4.18 -8.88 4.71
CA GLN A 64 -5.37 -9.48 5.30
C GLN A 64 -5.14 -9.90 6.76
N THR A 65 -3.99 -10.52 7.02
CA THR A 65 -3.65 -11.04 8.35
C THR A 65 -2.77 -10.08 9.15
N ASN A 66 -2.13 -9.13 8.49
CA ASN A 66 -1.11 -8.22 9.02
C ASN A 66 0.10 -8.96 9.62
N THR A 67 0.42 -10.14 9.10
CA THR A 67 1.56 -10.97 9.51
C THR A 67 2.56 -11.15 8.37
N LEU A 68 3.82 -11.47 8.69
CA LEU A 68 4.82 -11.78 7.67
C LEU A 68 4.45 -13.08 6.95
N VAL A 69 4.52 -13.05 5.61
CA VAL A 69 4.39 -14.26 4.81
C VAL A 69 5.61 -15.16 4.97
N GLU A 70 5.42 -16.45 4.87
CA GLU A 70 6.50 -17.44 4.93
C GLU A 70 7.23 -17.57 3.60
N GLY A 71 8.54 -17.88 3.68
CA GLY A 71 9.41 -18.07 2.53
C GLY A 71 10.00 -16.77 1.97
N ASP A 72 11.26 -16.84 1.56
CA ASP A 72 12.04 -15.67 1.14
C ASP A 72 11.46 -14.99 -0.11
N GLU A 73 11.19 -15.77 -1.14
CA GLU A 73 10.65 -15.23 -2.40
C GLU A 73 9.25 -14.65 -2.20
N ALA A 74 8.38 -15.36 -1.48
CA ALA A 74 7.04 -14.89 -1.18
C ALA A 74 7.08 -13.59 -0.37
N ARG A 75 7.99 -13.48 0.60
CA ARG A 75 8.20 -12.28 1.42
C ARG A 75 8.68 -11.10 0.60
N VAL A 76 9.66 -11.28 -0.29
CA VAL A 76 10.12 -10.23 -1.21
C VAL A 76 9.00 -9.80 -2.15
N ARG A 77 8.28 -10.75 -2.72
CA ARG A 77 7.13 -10.49 -3.60
C ARG A 77 6.05 -9.68 -2.90
N GLN A 78 5.67 -10.09 -1.70
CA GLN A 78 4.64 -9.39 -0.92
C GLN A 78 5.07 -7.96 -0.57
N ALA A 79 6.35 -7.72 -0.26
CA ALA A 79 6.85 -6.37 -0.02
C ALA A 79 6.65 -5.45 -1.24
N PHE A 80 6.96 -5.93 -2.45
CA PHE A 80 6.72 -5.18 -3.67
C PHE A 80 5.23 -5.03 -4.01
N LEU A 81 4.40 -6.03 -3.72
CA LEU A 81 2.95 -5.95 -3.90
C LEU A 81 2.33 -4.89 -2.97
N ASN A 82 2.80 -4.81 -1.72
CA ASN A 82 2.37 -3.77 -0.79
C ASN A 82 2.76 -2.36 -1.29
N MET A 83 3.99 -2.20 -1.82
CA MET A 83 4.42 -0.95 -2.45
C MET A 83 3.56 -0.62 -3.67
N ARG A 84 3.25 -1.60 -4.53
CA ARG A 84 2.38 -1.44 -5.70
C ARG A 84 0.98 -0.97 -5.32
N LEU A 85 0.37 -1.57 -4.30
CA LEU A 85 -0.96 -1.19 -3.83
C LEU A 85 -1.00 0.28 -3.41
N ILE A 86 0.02 0.74 -2.68
CA ILE A 86 0.13 2.14 -2.26
C ILE A 86 0.31 3.05 -3.47
N ALA A 87 1.17 2.70 -4.43
CA ALA A 87 1.37 3.48 -5.65
C ALA A 87 0.06 3.60 -6.46
N GLN A 88 -0.64 2.49 -6.63
CA GLN A 88 -1.91 2.44 -7.35
C GLN A 88 -3.02 3.28 -6.70
N SER A 89 -3.03 3.43 -5.39
CA SER A 89 -4.01 4.28 -4.70
C SER A 89 -3.90 5.78 -5.06
N GLU A 90 -2.76 6.19 -5.60
CA GLU A 90 -2.50 7.56 -6.08
C GLU A 90 -2.36 7.62 -7.61
N GLY A 91 -2.77 6.57 -8.33
CA GLY A 91 -2.76 6.52 -9.80
C GLY A 91 -1.41 6.19 -10.42
N ALA A 92 -0.40 5.83 -9.61
CA ALA A 92 0.93 5.45 -10.09
C ALA A 92 1.07 3.91 -10.22
N THR A 93 2.11 3.47 -10.90
CA THR A 93 2.48 2.07 -11.08
C THR A 93 3.91 1.82 -10.60
N LEU A 94 4.35 0.58 -10.57
CA LEU A 94 5.76 0.27 -10.28
C LEU A 94 6.72 0.84 -11.34
N ASN A 95 6.26 1.06 -12.57
CA ASN A 95 7.08 1.65 -13.64
C ASN A 95 7.36 3.14 -13.44
N ASP A 96 6.59 3.81 -12.57
CA ASP A 96 6.81 5.21 -12.20
C ASP A 96 7.85 5.36 -11.07
N THR A 97 8.48 4.26 -10.66
CA THR A 97 9.49 4.27 -9.58
C THR A 97 10.76 4.98 -10.05
N VAL A 98 11.05 6.12 -9.45
CA VAL A 98 12.27 6.92 -9.75
C VAL A 98 13.50 6.42 -8.97
N ARG A 99 13.30 5.76 -7.84
CA ARG A 99 14.36 5.15 -7.02
C ARG A 99 13.79 4.04 -6.13
N LEU A 100 14.54 2.96 -5.99
CA LEU A 100 14.23 1.87 -5.08
C LEU A 100 15.40 1.68 -4.12
N VAL A 101 15.12 1.53 -2.81
CA VAL A 101 16.12 1.16 -1.81
C VAL A 101 15.71 -0.17 -1.20
N VAL A 102 16.62 -1.13 -1.18
CA VAL A 102 16.37 -2.48 -0.66
C VAL A 102 17.37 -2.80 0.44
N PHE A 103 16.85 -2.99 1.64
CA PHE A 103 17.64 -3.43 2.80
C PHE A 103 17.42 -4.91 3.02
N VAL A 104 18.50 -5.68 3.10
CA VAL A 104 18.48 -7.12 3.36
C VAL A 104 19.54 -7.49 4.39
N THR A 105 19.29 -8.53 5.16
CA THR A 105 20.23 -9.03 6.17
C THR A 105 21.34 -9.89 5.58
N ASP A 106 21.09 -10.51 4.42
CA ASP A 106 22.05 -11.34 3.68
C ASP A 106 21.97 -11.00 2.19
N MET A 107 22.94 -10.23 1.72
CA MET A 107 22.99 -9.77 0.33
C MET A 107 23.15 -10.92 -0.67
N PHE A 108 23.95 -11.94 -0.35
CA PHE A 108 24.19 -13.06 -1.25
C PHE A 108 22.93 -13.93 -1.43
N ARG A 109 22.19 -14.13 -0.36
CA ARG A 109 20.93 -14.87 -0.36
C ARG A 109 19.80 -14.10 -1.05
N PHE A 110 19.61 -12.85 -0.71
CA PHE A 110 18.43 -12.08 -1.14
C PHE A 110 18.59 -11.37 -2.48
N ARG A 111 19.79 -10.97 -2.88
CA ARG A 111 19.98 -10.25 -4.16
C ARG A 111 19.42 -10.97 -5.38
N PRO A 112 19.66 -12.28 -5.60
CA PRO A 112 19.06 -12.99 -6.74
C PRO A 112 17.54 -13.05 -6.66
N ILE A 113 16.97 -13.24 -5.46
CA ILE A 113 15.53 -13.28 -5.24
C ILE A 113 14.89 -11.92 -5.56
N VAL A 114 15.48 -10.83 -5.04
CA VAL A 114 15.01 -9.46 -5.33
C VAL A 114 15.07 -9.17 -6.82
N ASN A 115 16.16 -9.52 -7.50
CA ASN A 115 16.30 -9.33 -8.95
C ASN A 115 15.22 -10.07 -9.74
N LYS A 116 14.98 -11.34 -9.40
CA LYS A 116 13.94 -12.18 -10.02
C LYS A 116 12.56 -11.56 -9.86
N VAL A 117 12.17 -11.30 -8.61
CA VAL A 117 10.83 -10.77 -8.31
C VAL A 117 10.63 -9.37 -8.89
N GLN A 118 11.66 -8.53 -8.86
CA GLN A 118 11.61 -7.22 -9.50
C GLN A 118 11.40 -7.35 -11.01
N ALA A 119 12.16 -8.20 -11.69
CA ALA A 119 12.00 -8.41 -13.13
C ALA A 119 10.59 -8.87 -13.50
N GLU A 120 10.02 -9.78 -12.72
CA GLU A 120 8.65 -10.27 -12.93
C GLU A 120 7.59 -9.18 -12.73
N LEU A 121 7.70 -8.36 -11.68
CA LEU A 121 6.69 -7.36 -11.33
C LEU A 121 6.76 -6.08 -12.18
N TRP A 122 7.95 -5.69 -12.64
CA TRP A 122 8.13 -4.58 -13.58
C TRP A 122 7.93 -5.00 -15.03
N GLY A 123 8.14 -6.29 -15.34
CA GLY A 123 7.93 -6.89 -16.66
C GLY A 123 9.02 -6.59 -17.67
N ARG A 124 9.57 -5.37 -17.70
CA ARG A 124 10.61 -4.98 -18.67
C ARG A 124 11.49 -3.82 -18.17
N ALA A 125 12.68 -3.71 -18.74
CA ALA A 125 13.54 -2.55 -18.55
C ALA A 125 12.92 -1.28 -19.18
N PRO A 126 13.34 -0.06 -18.72
CA PRO A 126 14.35 0.16 -17.70
C PRO A 126 13.83 -0.13 -16.28
N TYR A 127 14.72 -0.66 -15.43
CA TYR A 127 14.42 -0.83 -14.00
C TYR A 127 14.87 0.42 -13.22
N PRO A 128 14.24 0.73 -12.08
CA PRO A 128 14.65 1.85 -11.25
C PRO A 128 16.06 1.65 -10.69
N PRO A 129 16.86 2.72 -10.53
CA PRO A 129 18.13 2.65 -9.83
C PRO A 129 17.92 2.24 -8.36
N ARG A 130 18.89 1.47 -7.82
CA ARG A 130 18.88 0.97 -6.45
C ARG A 130 20.12 1.38 -5.69
#